data_a0da4981172517b211bf47f9e3ae089f
#
_entry.id   a0da4981172517b211bf47f9e3ae089f
#
_cell.length_a   1.000
_cell.length_b   1.000
_cell.length_c   1.000
_cell.angle_alpha   90.00
_cell.angle_beta   90.00
_cell.angle_gamma   90.00
#
_symmetry.space_group_name_H-M   'P 1'
#
loop_
_entity.id
_entity.type
_entity.pdbx_description
1 polymer ?
#
loop_
_entity_poly.entity_id
_entity_poly.type
_entity_poly.pdbx_seq_one_letter_code
_entity_poly.pdbx_strand_id
1 'polypeptide(L)'
;EYDCLYLDMNGIVHPCTHPEGKPPPETEEDMMVEVFKYTDRVINMIRPRKFLMLAIDGVAPRAKMNQQRSRRFRSAQDAKILHEQREEELEERKKKGLAGEEEAIQKSWDSNVITPGTPFMDLLASSLRYWIAHKLNTDPGWKNLCVVLSDASVPGEGEHKIMDYIRRKRSDPNHDPNMRHVIYGLDADLIMLSLATHEPHFKVLREDVFAQDAKHRGCHRCGQEGHIAAHCRGEARKEDAKPLQKKPFIFLDVPTLREYLNVELQTPGIPFAFDLERAIDD
;
A
#
# COMPACT_ATOMS: atom_id res chain seq x y z
N GLU A 1 -15.38 -3.15 -15.96
CA GLU A 1 -15.30 -4.57 -15.62
C GLU A 1 -13.87 -5.06 -15.80
N TYR A 2 -13.35 -5.83 -14.82
CA TYR A 2 -11.98 -6.33 -14.82
C TYR A 2 -11.97 -7.85 -14.68
N ASP A 3 -10.99 -8.50 -15.29
CA ASP A 3 -10.86 -9.96 -15.24
C ASP A 3 -9.96 -10.39 -14.08
N CYS A 4 -8.85 -9.67 -13.89
CA CYS A 4 -7.81 -10.01 -12.90
C CYS A 4 -7.57 -8.87 -11.93
N LEU A 5 -7.41 -9.21 -10.65
CA LEU A 5 -6.94 -8.29 -9.61
C LEU A 5 -5.73 -8.91 -8.89
N TYR A 6 -4.70 -8.12 -8.77
CA TYR A 6 -3.48 -8.46 -8.04
C TYR A 6 -3.31 -7.49 -6.88
N LEU A 7 -3.11 -8.03 -5.69
CA LEU A 7 -2.95 -7.25 -4.47
C LEU A 7 -1.52 -7.40 -3.94
N ASP A 8 -0.77 -6.30 -3.92
CA ASP A 8 0.40 -6.21 -3.08
C ASP A 8 -0.08 -6.01 -1.64
N MET A 9 -0.04 -7.12 -0.89
CA MET A 9 -0.59 -7.16 0.47
C MET A 9 0.21 -6.31 1.45
N ASN A 10 1.48 -6.08 1.23
CA ASN A 10 2.28 -5.23 2.10
C ASN A 10 1.76 -3.79 2.10
N GLY A 11 1.29 -3.30 0.95
CA GLY A 11 0.60 -2.01 0.82
C GLY A 11 -0.76 -1.94 1.56
N ILE A 12 -1.31 -3.09 1.99
CA ILE A 12 -2.53 -3.17 2.81
C ILE A 12 -2.19 -3.40 4.29
N VAL A 13 -1.30 -4.34 4.57
CA VAL A 13 -0.96 -4.75 5.94
C VAL A 13 -0.36 -3.60 6.74
N HIS A 14 0.63 -2.89 6.18
CA HIS A 14 1.27 -1.77 6.86
C HIS A 14 0.30 -0.66 7.28
N PRO A 15 -0.58 -0.10 6.42
CA PRO A 15 -1.55 0.89 6.84
C PRO A 15 -2.61 0.37 7.81
N CYS A 16 -2.93 -0.93 7.78
CA CYS A 16 -3.90 -1.52 8.70
C CYS A 16 -3.34 -1.72 10.10
N THR A 17 -2.04 -1.99 10.23
CA THR A 17 -1.34 -2.13 11.52
C THR A 17 -0.89 -0.79 12.10
N HIS A 18 -0.58 0.17 11.24
CA HIS A 18 -0.13 1.52 11.61
C HIS A 18 -0.95 2.58 10.85
N PRO A 19 -2.21 2.78 11.21
CA PRO A 19 -3.05 3.75 10.53
C PRO A 19 -2.61 5.18 10.84
N GLU A 20 -2.49 6.02 9.81
CA GLU A 20 -2.23 7.45 9.99
C GLU A 20 -3.40 8.14 10.67
N GLY A 21 -3.11 8.91 11.73
CA GLY A 21 -4.11 9.75 12.42
C GLY A 21 -5.17 8.99 13.24
N LYS A 22 -4.95 7.69 13.50
CA LYS A 22 -5.76 6.87 14.41
C LYS A 22 -4.86 6.07 15.35
N PRO A 23 -5.33 5.73 16.54
CA PRO A 23 -4.60 4.77 17.37
C PRO A 23 -4.49 3.42 16.62
N PRO A 24 -3.35 2.73 16.71
CA PRO A 24 -3.20 1.40 16.13
C PRO A 24 -4.19 0.42 16.80
N PRO A 25 -4.60 -0.65 16.11
CA PRO A 25 -5.38 -1.71 16.72
C PRO A 25 -4.65 -2.29 17.94
N GLU A 26 -5.40 -2.68 18.97
CA GLU A 26 -4.83 -3.12 20.25
C GLU A 26 -4.29 -4.55 20.18
N THR A 27 -4.92 -5.40 19.38
CA THR A 27 -4.57 -6.81 19.25
C THR A 27 -4.20 -7.20 17.82
N GLU A 28 -3.47 -8.29 17.65
CA GLU A 28 -3.15 -8.84 16.32
C GLU A 28 -4.43 -9.31 15.59
N GLU A 29 -5.42 -9.80 16.32
CA GLU A 29 -6.73 -10.17 15.78
C GLU A 29 -7.46 -8.96 15.19
N ASP A 30 -7.45 -7.83 15.87
CA ASP A 30 -8.04 -6.59 15.37
C ASP A 30 -7.32 -6.11 14.09
N MET A 31 -5.99 -6.27 14.05
CA MET A 31 -5.20 -5.99 12.85
C MET A 31 -5.63 -6.86 11.67
N MET A 32 -5.86 -8.16 11.89
CA MET A 32 -6.36 -9.07 10.83
C MET A 32 -7.73 -8.65 10.34
N VAL A 33 -8.62 -8.25 11.24
CA VAL A 33 -9.96 -7.75 10.87
C VAL A 33 -9.87 -6.48 10.02
N GLU A 34 -8.99 -5.56 10.35
CA GLU A 34 -8.79 -4.35 9.52
C GLU A 34 -8.20 -4.70 8.14
N VAL A 35 -7.25 -5.66 8.06
CA VAL A 35 -6.72 -6.16 6.79
C VAL A 35 -7.84 -6.76 5.93
N PHE A 36 -8.74 -7.57 6.51
CA PHE A 36 -9.88 -8.14 5.79
C PHE A 36 -10.84 -7.07 5.29
N LYS A 37 -11.22 -6.12 6.13
CA LYS A 37 -12.10 -5.00 5.76
C LYS A 37 -11.51 -4.17 4.62
N TYR A 38 -10.21 -3.91 4.67
CA TYR A 38 -9.55 -3.14 3.63
C TYR A 38 -9.48 -3.93 2.32
N THR A 39 -9.10 -5.20 2.38
CA THR A 39 -9.04 -6.10 1.23
C THR A 39 -10.41 -6.25 0.58
N ASP A 40 -11.47 -6.44 1.37
CA ASP A 40 -12.85 -6.45 0.89
C ASP A 40 -13.23 -5.15 0.17
N ARG A 41 -12.80 -4.00 0.71
CA ARG A 41 -13.07 -2.70 0.08
C ARG A 41 -12.47 -2.62 -1.33
N VAL A 42 -11.22 -3.07 -1.50
CA VAL A 42 -10.54 -3.07 -2.80
C VAL A 42 -11.22 -4.06 -3.76
N ILE A 43 -11.48 -5.28 -3.31
CA ILE A 43 -12.12 -6.31 -4.13
C ILE A 43 -13.53 -5.89 -4.55
N ASN A 44 -14.33 -5.32 -3.65
CA ASN A 44 -15.68 -4.86 -3.95
C ASN A 44 -15.72 -3.68 -4.91
N MET A 45 -14.66 -2.86 -4.94
CA MET A 45 -14.52 -1.77 -5.89
C MET A 45 -14.20 -2.28 -7.30
N ILE A 46 -13.29 -3.25 -7.42
CA ILE A 46 -12.80 -3.76 -8.70
C ILE A 46 -13.70 -4.86 -9.26
N ARG A 47 -14.16 -5.77 -8.40
CA ARG A 47 -15.00 -6.94 -8.73
C ARG A 47 -14.38 -7.78 -9.85
N PRO A 48 -13.20 -8.40 -9.59
CA PRO A 48 -12.54 -9.24 -10.58
C PRO A 48 -13.44 -10.43 -10.93
N ARG A 49 -13.46 -10.82 -12.21
CA ARG A 49 -14.35 -11.87 -12.70
C ARG A 49 -13.74 -13.25 -12.76
N LYS A 50 -12.41 -13.33 -12.99
CA LYS A 50 -11.72 -14.59 -13.27
C LYS A 50 -10.66 -14.91 -12.24
N PHE A 51 -9.89 -13.91 -11.81
CA PHE A 51 -8.67 -14.15 -11.05
C PHE A 51 -8.40 -13.10 -9.97
N LEU A 52 -7.99 -13.56 -8.79
CA LEU A 52 -7.53 -12.75 -7.68
C LEU A 52 -6.23 -13.33 -7.12
N MET A 53 -5.19 -12.53 -7.05
CA MET A 53 -3.94 -12.90 -6.40
C MET A 53 -3.65 -11.97 -5.23
N LEU A 54 -3.37 -12.57 -4.08
CA LEU A 54 -2.86 -11.89 -2.90
C LEU A 54 -1.39 -12.27 -2.76
N ALA A 55 -0.49 -11.31 -2.84
CA ALA A 55 0.95 -11.53 -2.73
C ALA A 55 1.51 -10.81 -1.51
N ILE A 56 2.17 -11.55 -0.64
CA ILE A 56 2.84 -11.04 0.57
C ILE A 56 4.34 -11.20 0.35
N ASP A 57 5.15 -10.23 0.81
CA ASP A 57 6.60 -10.32 0.75
C ASP A 57 7.12 -11.56 1.47
N GLY A 58 7.92 -12.31 0.76
CA GLY A 58 8.76 -13.35 1.31
C GLY A 58 10.20 -12.85 1.48
N VAL A 59 11.13 -13.79 1.61
CA VAL A 59 12.56 -13.47 1.71
C VAL A 59 13.01 -12.76 0.43
N ALA A 60 13.52 -11.54 0.58
CA ALA A 60 14.00 -10.73 -0.53
C ALA A 60 15.26 -11.35 -1.19
N PRO A 61 15.54 -11.04 -2.47
CA PRO A 61 16.80 -11.36 -3.10
C PRO A 61 18.00 -10.84 -2.30
N ARG A 62 19.12 -11.57 -2.33
CA ARG A 62 20.31 -11.26 -1.54
C ARG A 62 20.80 -9.81 -1.71
N ALA A 63 20.73 -9.27 -2.90
CA ALA A 63 21.12 -7.89 -3.18
C ALA A 63 20.29 -6.86 -2.39
N LYS A 64 18.99 -7.11 -2.20
CA LYS A 64 18.08 -6.21 -1.47
C LYS A 64 18.09 -6.41 0.04
N MET A 65 18.62 -7.55 0.54
CA MET A 65 18.65 -7.84 1.98
C MET A 65 19.38 -6.79 2.80
N ASN A 66 20.51 -6.27 2.31
CA ASN A 66 21.27 -5.23 3.01
C ASN A 66 20.49 -3.92 3.09
N GLN A 67 19.81 -3.51 2.03
CA GLN A 67 18.97 -2.32 2.01
C GLN A 67 17.81 -2.46 3.00
N GLN A 68 17.11 -3.58 2.98
CA GLN A 68 16.02 -3.84 3.93
C GLN A 68 16.51 -3.87 5.37
N ARG A 69 17.67 -4.50 5.64
CA ARG A 69 18.27 -4.54 6.96
C ARG A 69 18.62 -3.14 7.48
N SER A 70 19.22 -2.29 6.64
CA SER A 70 19.56 -0.92 7.00
C SER A 70 18.30 -0.08 7.29
N ARG A 71 17.25 -0.24 6.47
CA ARG A 71 15.96 0.43 6.67
C ARG A 71 15.32 0.03 8.01
N ARG A 72 15.28 -1.27 8.32
CA ARG A 72 14.71 -1.78 9.56
C ARG A 72 15.49 -1.32 10.78
N PHE A 73 16.83 -1.33 10.70
CA PHE A 73 17.68 -0.83 11.77
C PHE A 73 17.43 0.65 12.05
N ARG A 74 17.35 1.47 11.00
CA ARG A 74 17.03 2.90 11.12
C ARG A 74 15.65 3.11 11.73
N SER A 75 14.63 2.42 11.25
CA SER A 75 13.26 2.49 11.79
C SER A 75 13.20 2.14 13.27
N ALA A 76 13.92 1.10 13.71
CA ALA A 76 14.01 0.74 15.12
C ALA A 76 14.74 1.81 15.95
N GLN A 77 15.79 2.42 15.41
CA GLN A 77 16.52 3.51 16.07
C GLN A 77 15.66 4.77 16.20
N ASP A 78 14.96 5.15 15.13
CA ASP A 78 14.05 6.31 15.13
C ASP A 78 12.90 6.12 16.14
N ALA A 79 12.33 4.91 16.21
CA ALA A 79 11.32 4.56 17.19
C ALA A 79 11.84 4.68 18.64
N LYS A 80 13.09 4.27 18.89
CA LYS A 80 13.72 4.40 20.20
C LYS A 80 13.92 5.86 20.59
N ILE A 81 14.47 6.68 19.68
CA ILE A 81 14.66 8.12 19.90
C ILE A 81 13.32 8.81 20.20
N LEU A 82 12.28 8.50 19.42
CA LEU A 82 10.95 9.05 19.64
C LEU A 82 10.36 8.65 20.99
N HIS A 83 10.61 7.42 21.44
CA HIS A 83 10.18 6.95 22.75
C HIS A 83 10.88 7.72 23.88
N GLU A 84 12.21 7.87 23.79
CA GLU A 84 13.01 8.62 24.75
C GLU A 84 12.56 10.08 24.84
N GLN A 85 12.31 10.74 23.70
CA GLN A 85 11.78 12.12 23.65
C GLN A 85 10.42 12.24 24.33
N ARG A 86 9.51 11.27 24.10
CA ARG A 86 8.19 11.26 24.75
C ARG A 86 8.29 11.03 26.25
N GLU A 87 9.23 10.21 26.70
CA GLU A 87 9.47 10.03 28.13
C GLU A 87 9.96 11.32 28.78
N GLU A 88 10.92 12.01 28.16
CA GLU A 88 11.43 13.30 28.63
C GLU A 88 10.32 14.37 28.70
N GLU A 89 9.51 14.50 27.63
CA GLU A 89 8.36 15.42 27.60
C GLU A 89 7.35 15.12 28.70
N LEU A 90 7.09 13.84 28.95
CA LEU A 90 6.13 13.41 29.99
C LEU A 90 6.67 13.70 31.38
N GLU A 91 7.97 13.50 31.61
CA GLU A 91 8.61 13.88 32.87
C GLU A 91 8.58 15.40 33.11
N GLU A 92 8.87 16.19 32.06
CA GLU A 92 8.77 17.65 32.17
C GLU A 92 7.33 18.11 32.47
N ARG A 93 6.34 17.52 31.83
CA ARG A 93 4.91 17.82 32.11
C ARG A 93 4.51 17.44 33.52
N LYS A 94 4.98 16.30 34.02
CA LYS A 94 4.79 15.88 35.43
C LYS A 94 5.44 16.86 36.39
N LYS A 95 6.67 17.30 36.13
CA LYS A 95 7.38 18.30 36.97
C LYS A 95 6.65 19.66 36.99
N LYS A 96 5.95 20.02 35.91
CA LYS A 96 5.17 21.26 35.79
C LYS A 96 3.73 21.11 36.31
N GLY A 97 3.35 19.94 36.82
CA GLY A 97 1.97 19.68 37.37
C GLY A 97 0.88 19.66 36.26
N LEU A 98 1.27 19.48 35.00
CA LEU A 98 0.38 19.53 33.83
C LEU A 98 0.01 18.13 33.30
N ALA A 99 0.57 17.05 33.83
CA ALA A 99 0.26 15.68 33.44
C ALA A 99 -0.78 15.07 34.35
N GLY A 100 -1.84 14.48 33.79
CA GLY A 100 -2.79 13.65 34.53
C GLY A 100 -2.17 12.33 34.99
N GLU A 101 -2.73 11.70 36.04
CA GLU A 101 -2.23 10.44 36.61
C GLU A 101 -2.26 9.24 35.62
N GLU A 102 -3.01 9.34 34.52
CA GLU A 102 -3.24 8.27 33.53
C GLU A 102 -2.44 8.40 32.22
N GLU A 103 -1.59 9.40 32.07
CA GLU A 103 -0.74 9.51 30.86
C GLU A 103 0.40 8.49 30.88
N ALA A 104 0.09 7.22 30.59
CA ALA A 104 1.10 6.19 30.36
C ALA A 104 1.50 6.20 28.88
N ILE A 105 2.80 6.07 28.62
CA ILE A 105 3.29 5.90 27.25
C ILE A 105 2.83 4.54 26.76
N GLN A 106 1.85 4.51 25.84
CA GLN A 106 1.48 3.28 25.17
C GLN A 106 2.69 2.79 24.37
N LYS A 107 3.11 1.56 24.65
CA LYS A 107 4.18 0.90 23.91
C LYS A 107 3.74 0.76 22.45
N SER A 108 4.42 1.46 21.56
CA SER A 108 4.19 1.37 20.13
C SER A 108 4.46 -0.08 19.68
N TRP A 109 3.52 -0.67 18.94
CA TRP A 109 3.71 -1.98 18.34
C TRP A 109 4.87 -1.94 17.32
N ASP A 110 5.73 -2.95 17.33
CA ASP A 110 6.94 -2.96 16.47
C ASP A 110 6.58 -3.42 15.05
N SER A 111 6.60 -2.49 14.09
CA SER A 111 6.36 -2.78 12.66
C SER A 111 7.36 -3.77 12.06
N ASN A 112 8.51 -4.00 12.69
CA ASN A 112 9.50 -4.98 12.24
C ASN A 112 9.00 -6.44 12.33
N VAL A 113 7.91 -6.69 13.05
CA VAL A 113 7.27 -8.02 13.07
C VAL A 113 6.62 -8.37 11.71
N ILE A 114 6.36 -7.37 10.83
CA ILE A 114 5.98 -7.60 9.44
C ILE A 114 7.24 -7.97 8.64
N THR A 115 7.77 -9.14 8.96
CA THR A 115 9.00 -9.68 8.38
C THR A 115 8.81 -11.16 8.12
N PRO A 116 9.21 -11.69 6.96
CA PRO A 116 9.14 -13.13 6.68
C PRO A 116 9.78 -13.96 7.79
N GLY A 117 9.08 -15.00 8.24
CA GLY A 117 9.53 -15.90 9.29
C GLY A 117 9.15 -15.51 10.72
N THR A 118 8.38 -14.45 10.92
CA THR A 118 7.86 -14.09 12.23
C THR A 118 6.52 -14.79 12.52
N PRO A 119 6.14 -14.98 13.80
CA PRO A 119 4.84 -15.52 14.18
C PRO A 119 3.67 -14.70 13.64
N PHE A 120 3.80 -13.37 13.58
CA PHE A 120 2.79 -12.49 13.00
C PHE A 120 2.50 -12.82 11.53
N MET A 121 3.55 -13.06 10.72
CA MET A 121 3.38 -13.40 9.31
C MET A 121 2.75 -14.77 9.10
N ASP A 122 2.98 -15.72 10.01
CA ASP A 122 2.31 -17.02 9.99
C ASP A 122 0.83 -16.90 10.37
N LEU A 123 0.52 -16.10 11.39
CA LEU A 123 -0.84 -15.75 11.77
C LEU A 123 -1.58 -15.07 10.61
N LEU A 124 -0.95 -14.10 9.95
CA LEU A 124 -1.51 -13.40 8.79
C LEU A 124 -1.83 -14.38 7.66
N ALA A 125 -0.90 -15.26 7.32
CA ALA A 125 -1.09 -16.25 6.25
C ALA A 125 -2.22 -17.20 6.57
N SER A 126 -2.31 -17.69 7.81
CA SER A 126 -3.36 -18.60 8.27
C SER A 126 -4.72 -17.92 8.29
N SER A 127 -4.78 -16.68 8.77
CA SER A 127 -5.99 -15.87 8.82
C SER A 127 -6.52 -15.55 7.41
N LEU A 128 -5.63 -15.21 6.46
CA LEU A 128 -6.00 -14.98 5.07
C LEU A 128 -6.51 -16.26 4.39
N ARG A 129 -5.89 -17.42 4.63
CA ARG A 129 -6.40 -18.71 4.11
C ARG A 129 -7.82 -19.00 4.60
N TYR A 130 -8.06 -18.80 5.90
CA TYR A 130 -9.39 -18.96 6.49
C TYR A 130 -10.39 -17.97 5.86
N TRP A 131 -10.03 -16.70 5.78
CA TRP A 131 -10.91 -15.68 5.23
C TRP A 131 -11.25 -15.94 3.75
N ILE A 132 -10.25 -16.32 2.91
CA ILE A 132 -10.46 -16.69 1.51
C ILE A 132 -11.41 -17.87 1.40
N ALA A 133 -11.19 -18.93 2.19
CA ALA A 133 -12.06 -20.10 2.22
C ALA A 133 -13.50 -19.74 2.63
N HIS A 134 -13.64 -18.87 3.63
CA HIS A 134 -14.95 -18.37 4.06
C HIS A 134 -15.64 -17.60 2.91
N LYS A 135 -14.95 -16.69 2.24
CA LYS A 135 -15.48 -15.92 1.11
C LYS A 135 -15.90 -16.80 -0.06
N LEU A 136 -15.08 -17.76 -0.46
CA LEU A 136 -15.40 -18.71 -1.54
C LEU A 136 -16.66 -19.54 -1.25
N ASN A 137 -16.95 -19.84 0.01
CA ASN A 137 -18.10 -20.62 0.43
C ASN A 137 -19.36 -19.79 0.67
N THR A 138 -19.24 -18.50 1.01
CA THR A 138 -20.38 -17.70 1.48
C THR A 138 -20.74 -16.53 0.55
N ASP A 139 -19.78 -16.02 -0.24
CA ASP A 139 -20.00 -14.85 -1.09
C ASP A 139 -20.26 -15.29 -2.55
N PRO A 140 -21.48 -15.08 -3.09
CA PRO A 140 -21.81 -15.46 -4.47
C PRO A 140 -20.91 -14.80 -5.52
N GLY A 141 -20.35 -13.62 -5.22
CA GLY A 141 -19.43 -12.91 -6.12
C GLY A 141 -18.09 -13.62 -6.31
N TRP A 142 -17.74 -14.56 -5.41
CA TRP A 142 -16.49 -15.32 -5.45
C TRP A 142 -16.63 -16.70 -6.09
N LYS A 143 -17.86 -17.15 -6.40
CA LYS A 143 -18.15 -18.51 -6.87
C LYS A 143 -17.30 -18.99 -8.05
N ASN A 144 -17.00 -18.08 -8.99
CA ASN A 144 -16.23 -18.40 -10.20
C ASN A 144 -14.82 -17.81 -10.19
N LEU A 145 -14.38 -17.30 -9.05
CA LEU A 145 -13.10 -16.62 -8.92
C LEU A 145 -12.01 -17.64 -8.60
N CYS A 146 -10.95 -17.67 -9.41
CA CYS A 146 -9.72 -18.37 -9.07
C CYS A 146 -8.90 -17.49 -8.14
N VAL A 147 -8.63 -17.97 -6.91
CA VAL A 147 -7.90 -17.20 -5.90
C VAL A 147 -6.55 -17.84 -5.62
N VAL A 148 -5.49 -17.06 -5.68
CA VAL A 148 -4.12 -17.48 -5.34
C VAL A 148 -3.63 -16.63 -4.17
N LEU A 149 -3.16 -17.29 -3.12
CA LEU A 149 -2.44 -16.67 -2.02
C LEU A 149 -0.96 -17.07 -2.11
N SER A 150 -0.09 -16.10 -2.34
CA SER A 150 1.36 -16.26 -2.25
C SER A 150 1.85 -15.60 -0.97
N ASP A 151 1.99 -16.37 0.09
CA ASP A 151 2.37 -15.87 1.41
C ASP A 151 3.88 -15.68 1.59
N ALA A 152 4.31 -15.30 2.80
CA ALA A 152 5.69 -15.01 3.14
C ALA A 152 6.63 -16.24 3.08
N SER A 153 6.09 -17.46 3.00
CA SER A 153 6.90 -18.69 2.83
C SER A 153 7.47 -18.83 1.42
N VAL A 154 6.85 -18.18 0.43
CA VAL A 154 7.35 -18.12 -0.95
C VAL A 154 8.36 -16.98 -1.07
N PRO A 155 9.62 -17.24 -1.47
CA PRO A 155 10.63 -16.21 -1.62
C PRO A 155 10.27 -15.16 -2.67
N GLY A 156 10.77 -13.93 -2.49
CA GLY A 156 10.56 -12.80 -3.40
C GLY A 156 9.57 -11.77 -2.83
N GLU A 157 9.65 -10.56 -3.34
CA GLU A 157 8.75 -9.46 -3.00
C GLU A 157 7.39 -9.64 -3.66
N GLY A 158 6.32 -9.18 -3.04
CA GLY A 158 4.95 -9.36 -3.50
C GLY A 158 4.75 -8.92 -4.94
N GLU A 159 5.23 -7.73 -5.27
CA GLU A 159 5.17 -7.17 -6.62
C GLU A 159 5.88 -8.05 -7.66
N HIS A 160 7.07 -8.58 -7.35
CA HIS A 160 7.82 -9.45 -8.26
C HIS A 160 7.16 -10.81 -8.45
N LYS A 161 6.52 -11.36 -7.40
CA LYS A 161 5.71 -12.59 -7.51
C LYS A 161 4.53 -12.40 -8.46
N ILE A 162 3.88 -11.22 -8.42
CA ILE A 162 2.80 -10.86 -9.33
C ILE A 162 3.32 -10.78 -10.76
N MET A 163 4.45 -10.09 -10.99
CA MET A 163 5.05 -9.96 -12.31
C MET A 163 5.47 -11.32 -12.90
N ASP A 164 6.08 -12.17 -12.09
CA ASP A 164 6.45 -13.53 -12.52
C ASP A 164 5.21 -14.36 -12.91
N TYR A 165 4.13 -14.25 -12.13
CA TYR A 165 2.87 -14.91 -12.47
C TYR A 165 2.31 -14.42 -13.81
N ILE A 166 2.26 -13.09 -14.04
CA ILE A 166 1.76 -12.50 -15.29
C ILE A 166 2.62 -12.96 -16.47
N ARG A 167 3.96 -12.92 -16.37
CA ARG A 167 4.87 -13.39 -17.41
C ARG A 167 4.63 -14.85 -17.78
N ARG A 168 4.47 -15.72 -16.77
CA ARG A 168 4.17 -17.15 -16.99
C ARG A 168 2.82 -17.34 -17.69
N LYS A 169 1.81 -16.59 -17.28
CA LYS A 169 0.49 -16.65 -17.92
C LYS A 169 0.52 -16.14 -19.34
N ARG A 170 1.26 -15.08 -19.61
CA ARG A 170 1.44 -14.56 -20.96
C ARG A 170 2.14 -15.55 -21.91
N SER A 171 3.02 -16.40 -21.38
CA SER A 171 3.67 -17.48 -22.14
C SER A 171 2.79 -18.71 -22.37
N ASP A 172 1.59 -18.76 -21.77
CA ASP A 172 0.64 -19.86 -21.96
C ASP A 172 0.02 -19.76 -23.37
N PRO A 173 -0.01 -20.84 -24.16
CA PRO A 173 -0.67 -20.84 -25.47
C PRO A 173 -2.14 -20.46 -25.46
N ASN A 174 -2.82 -20.60 -24.32
CA ASN A 174 -4.21 -20.22 -24.12
C ASN A 174 -4.37 -18.82 -23.50
N HIS A 175 -3.33 -18.02 -23.49
CA HIS A 175 -3.41 -16.65 -22.98
C HIS A 175 -4.39 -15.81 -23.81
N ASP A 176 -5.31 -15.17 -23.11
CA ASP A 176 -6.24 -14.21 -23.72
C ASP A 176 -5.63 -12.79 -23.65
N PRO A 177 -5.18 -12.22 -24.79
CA PRO A 177 -4.53 -10.91 -24.80
C PRO A 177 -5.49 -9.75 -24.48
N ASN A 178 -6.79 -10.01 -24.42
CA ASN A 178 -7.80 -9.00 -24.07
C ASN A 178 -8.17 -9.01 -22.59
N MET A 179 -7.48 -9.77 -21.76
CA MET A 179 -7.71 -9.76 -20.31
C MET A 179 -7.43 -8.37 -19.71
N ARG A 180 -8.30 -7.95 -18.81
CA ARG A 180 -8.22 -6.65 -18.13
C ARG A 180 -7.62 -6.86 -16.74
N HIS A 181 -6.46 -6.28 -16.54
CA HIS A 181 -5.66 -6.44 -15.33
C HIS A 181 -5.73 -5.18 -14.46
N VAL A 182 -5.85 -5.37 -13.16
CA VAL A 182 -5.66 -4.32 -12.16
C VAL A 182 -4.68 -4.80 -11.12
N ILE A 183 -3.67 -4.00 -10.81
CA ILE A 183 -2.80 -4.19 -9.66
C ILE A 183 -3.07 -3.11 -8.62
N TYR A 184 -3.18 -3.52 -7.36
CA TYR A 184 -3.25 -2.60 -6.23
C TYR A 184 -1.92 -2.59 -5.48
N GLY A 185 -1.40 -1.39 -5.22
CA GLY A 185 -0.25 -1.17 -4.36
C GLY A 185 0.06 0.32 -4.21
N LEU A 186 0.89 0.64 -3.23
CA LEU A 186 1.25 2.01 -2.90
C LEU A 186 2.57 2.45 -3.53
N ASP A 187 3.44 1.50 -3.88
CA ASP A 187 4.77 1.77 -4.39
C ASP A 187 4.75 2.32 -5.83
N ALA A 188 5.63 3.29 -6.09
CA ALA A 188 5.77 3.88 -7.42
C ALA A 188 6.37 2.89 -8.43
N ASP A 189 7.16 1.92 -7.95
CA ASP A 189 7.82 0.90 -8.77
C ASP A 189 6.79 0.04 -9.53
N LEU A 190 5.58 -0.13 -8.97
CA LEU A 190 4.48 -0.81 -9.65
C LEU A 190 4.09 -0.20 -11.00
N ILE A 191 4.31 1.10 -11.18
CA ILE A 191 4.04 1.77 -12.46
C ILE A 191 5.01 1.26 -13.51
N MET A 192 6.30 1.20 -13.20
CA MET A 192 7.33 0.71 -14.12
C MET A 192 7.17 -0.78 -14.38
N LEU A 193 6.93 -1.56 -13.32
CA LEU A 193 6.68 -2.99 -13.44
C LEU A 193 5.45 -3.28 -14.30
N SER A 194 4.39 -2.47 -14.18
CA SER A 194 3.18 -2.61 -14.99
C SER A 194 3.42 -2.32 -16.46
N LEU A 195 4.26 -1.33 -16.79
CA LEU A 195 4.71 -1.08 -18.16
C LEU A 195 5.43 -2.29 -18.74
N ALA A 196 6.35 -2.89 -17.97
CA ALA A 196 7.14 -4.06 -18.38
C ALA A 196 6.34 -5.38 -18.45
N THR A 197 5.05 -5.38 -18.14
CA THR A 197 4.18 -6.54 -18.40
C THR A 197 3.81 -6.66 -19.86
N HIS A 198 3.83 -5.56 -20.62
CA HIS A 198 3.35 -5.45 -22.01
C HIS A 198 1.89 -5.92 -22.20
N GLU A 199 1.08 -5.91 -21.14
CA GLU A 199 -0.34 -6.22 -21.24
C GLU A 199 -1.12 -5.00 -21.76
N PRO A 200 -1.96 -5.15 -22.81
CA PRO A 200 -2.64 -4.02 -23.44
C PRO A 200 -3.72 -3.39 -22.57
N HIS A 201 -4.23 -4.09 -21.56
CA HIS A 201 -5.31 -3.63 -20.69
C HIS A 201 -4.90 -3.72 -19.23
N PHE A 202 -4.01 -2.83 -18.79
CA PHE A 202 -3.47 -2.82 -17.45
C PHE A 202 -3.73 -1.49 -16.72
N LYS A 203 -4.14 -1.56 -15.46
CA LYS A 203 -4.32 -0.38 -14.60
C LYS A 203 -3.66 -0.58 -13.25
N VAL A 204 -3.06 0.49 -12.73
CA VAL A 204 -2.57 0.54 -11.35
C VAL A 204 -3.61 1.27 -10.50
N LEU A 205 -4.08 0.63 -9.45
CA LEU A 205 -4.97 1.21 -8.45
C LEU A 205 -4.15 1.60 -7.22
N ARG A 206 -4.33 2.81 -6.75
CA ARG A 206 -3.70 3.29 -5.51
C ARG A 206 -4.60 4.27 -4.76
N GLU A 207 -4.31 4.51 -3.50
CA GLU A 207 -4.95 5.61 -2.79
C GLU A 207 -4.43 6.97 -3.28
N ASP A 208 -5.33 7.95 -3.34
CA ASP A 208 -4.97 9.33 -3.67
C ASP A 208 -4.31 9.99 -2.46
N VAL A 209 -2.99 10.07 -2.49
CA VAL A 209 -2.19 10.71 -1.44
C VAL A 209 -2.36 12.24 -1.44
N PHE A 210 -2.77 12.84 -2.55
CA PHE A 210 -2.95 14.28 -2.70
C PHE A 210 -4.34 14.77 -2.31
N ALA A 211 -5.31 13.88 -2.11
CA ALA A 211 -6.68 14.26 -1.76
C ALA A 211 -6.79 14.99 -0.43
N GLN A 212 -5.84 14.81 0.48
CA GLN A 212 -5.78 15.53 1.76
C GLN A 212 -5.13 16.90 1.62
N ASP A 213 -4.09 17.03 0.80
CA ASP A 213 -3.40 18.32 0.56
C ASP A 213 -4.30 19.33 -0.12
N ALA A 214 -5.21 18.89 -0.99
CA ALA A 214 -6.20 19.76 -1.62
C ALA A 214 -7.19 20.39 -0.62
N LYS A 215 -7.41 19.78 0.55
CA LYS A 215 -8.27 20.31 1.62
C LYS A 215 -7.53 21.23 2.60
N HIS A 216 -6.20 21.25 2.59
CA HIS A 216 -5.36 22.03 3.50
C HIS A 216 -4.72 23.25 2.87
N ARG A 217 -5.33 23.85 1.84
CA ARG A 217 -4.85 25.13 1.23
C ARG A 217 -5.02 26.35 2.14
N GLY A 218 -5.69 26.19 3.29
CA GLY A 218 -5.87 27.25 4.25
C GLY A 218 -4.86 27.25 5.40
N CYS A 219 -4.83 28.35 6.15
CA CYS A 219 -4.03 28.50 7.37
C CYS A 219 -4.29 27.33 8.35
N HIS A 220 -3.25 26.65 8.81
CA HIS A 220 -3.36 25.52 9.76
C HIS A 220 -4.03 25.90 11.09
N ARG A 221 -4.07 27.19 11.47
CA ARG A 221 -4.67 27.67 12.71
C ARG A 221 -6.15 28.00 12.59
N CYS A 222 -6.57 28.71 11.54
CA CYS A 222 -7.95 29.19 11.37
C CYS A 222 -8.67 28.58 10.15
N GLY A 223 -7.96 27.92 9.24
CA GLY A 223 -8.52 27.29 8.04
C GLY A 223 -8.81 28.25 6.87
N GLN A 224 -8.55 29.54 7.00
CA GLN A 224 -8.75 30.52 5.92
C GLN A 224 -7.57 30.59 4.96
N GLU A 225 -7.84 30.81 3.68
CA GLU A 225 -6.82 31.00 2.66
C GLU A 225 -6.19 32.42 2.73
N GLY A 226 -4.98 32.56 2.18
CA GLY A 226 -4.31 33.87 2.02
C GLY A 226 -3.28 34.21 3.10
N HIS A 227 -3.07 33.38 4.12
CA HIS A 227 -1.99 33.57 5.11
C HIS A 227 -1.54 32.22 5.70
N ILE A 228 -0.33 32.21 6.26
CA ILE A 228 0.24 31.04 6.97
C ILE A 228 -0.03 31.15 8.50
N ALA A 229 0.10 30.04 9.21
CA ALA A 229 -0.17 29.97 10.66
C ALA A 229 0.64 30.99 11.49
N ALA A 230 1.88 31.30 11.08
CA ALA A 230 2.76 32.29 11.73
C ALA A 230 2.19 33.73 11.69
N HIS A 231 1.35 34.06 10.71
CA HIS A 231 0.71 35.38 10.57
C HIS A 231 -0.78 35.38 10.87
N CYS A 232 -1.29 34.28 11.45
CA CYS A 232 -2.70 34.11 11.75
C CYS A 232 -3.11 34.91 12.98
N ARG A 233 -4.08 35.82 12.83
CA ARG A 233 -4.75 36.56 13.92
C ARG A 233 -6.12 35.99 14.30
N GLY A 234 -6.56 34.91 13.63
CA GLY A 234 -7.83 34.25 13.88
C GLY A 234 -7.79 33.30 15.09
N GLU A 235 -8.96 33.03 15.66
CA GLU A 235 -9.10 32.00 16.70
C GLU A 235 -8.75 30.62 16.13
N ALA A 236 -8.13 29.79 16.99
CA ALA A 236 -7.84 28.39 16.63
C ALA A 236 -9.15 27.67 16.31
N ARG A 237 -9.18 27.00 15.16
CA ARG A 237 -10.31 26.16 14.78
C ARG A 237 -10.47 25.09 15.86
N LYS A 238 -11.64 25.01 16.49
CA LYS A 238 -11.98 23.81 17.27
C LYS A 238 -12.00 22.67 16.28
N GLU A 239 -11.08 21.74 16.43
CA GLU A 239 -11.10 20.50 15.68
C GLU A 239 -12.36 19.73 16.09
N ASP A 240 -13.46 19.97 15.39
CA ASP A 240 -14.52 18.99 15.34
C ASP A 240 -13.86 17.74 14.72
N ALA A 241 -13.69 16.70 15.49
CA ALA A 241 -13.16 15.42 15.08
C ALA A 241 -14.08 14.83 14.00
N LYS A 242 -13.96 15.33 12.77
CA LYS A 242 -14.63 14.73 11.62
C LYS A 242 -14.06 13.34 11.47
N PRO A 243 -14.92 12.32 11.36
CA PRO A 243 -14.44 10.97 11.14
C PRO A 243 -13.49 10.98 9.94
N LEU A 244 -12.29 10.45 10.13
CA LEU A 244 -11.27 10.37 9.08
C LEU A 244 -11.92 9.72 7.85
N GLN A 245 -12.14 10.51 6.82
CA GLN A 245 -12.66 10.00 5.55
C GLN A 245 -11.61 9.10 4.93
N LYS A 246 -12.00 7.88 4.57
CA LYS A 246 -11.12 6.96 3.84
C LYS A 246 -10.61 7.66 2.58
N LYS A 247 -9.32 7.59 2.33
CA LYS A 247 -8.70 8.16 1.11
C LYS A 247 -9.42 7.61 -0.13
N PRO A 248 -9.73 8.43 -1.12
CA PRO A 248 -10.29 7.95 -2.37
C PRO A 248 -9.25 7.14 -3.14
N PHE A 249 -9.71 6.28 -4.05
CA PHE A 249 -8.84 5.54 -4.95
C PHE A 249 -8.72 6.26 -6.28
N ILE A 250 -7.53 6.19 -6.88
CA ILE A 250 -7.25 6.67 -8.23
C ILE A 250 -6.70 5.52 -9.08
N PHE A 251 -6.99 5.59 -10.39
CA PHE A 251 -6.46 4.67 -11.38
C PHE A 251 -5.41 5.37 -12.24
N LEU A 252 -4.29 4.72 -12.44
CA LEU A 252 -3.37 5.04 -13.50
C LEU A 252 -3.61 4.05 -14.65
N ASP A 253 -3.90 4.58 -15.82
CA ASP A 253 -4.09 3.80 -17.04
C ASP A 253 -2.74 3.59 -17.73
N VAL A 254 -2.24 2.36 -17.71
CA VAL A 254 -0.90 2.03 -18.23
C VAL A 254 -0.82 2.19 -19.76
N PRO A 255 -1.83 1.76 -20.56
CA PRO A 255 -1.84 2.04 -22.01
C PRO A 255 -1.71 3.52 -22.34
N THR A 256 -2.48 4.37 -21.66
CA THR A 256 -2.40 5.83 -21.87
C THR A 256 -1.00 6.36 -21.51
N LEU A 257 -0.40 5.88 -20.42
CA LEU A 257 0.98 6.24 -20.07
C LEU A 257 1.97 5.83 -21.17
N ARG A 258 1.81 4.64 -21.77
CA ARG A 258 2.64 4.16 -22.88
C ARG A 258 2.55 5.09 -24.09
N GLU A 259 1.36 5.57 -24.44
CA GLU A 259 1.17 6.52 -25.54
C GLU A 259 1.91 7.82 -25.27
N TYR A 260 1.83 8.38 -24.06
CA TYR A 260 2.61 9.57 -23.67
C TYR A 260 4.12 9.31 -23.76
N LEU A 261 4.61 8.19 -23.24
CA LEU A 261 6.02 7.84 -23.31
C LEU A 261 6.50 7.69 -24.76
N ASN A 262 5.67 7.12 -25.64
CA ASN A 262 6.00 7.00 -27.06
C ASN A 262 6.23 8.36 -27.73
N VAL A 263 5.50 9.39 -27.32
CA VAL A 263 5.67 10.75 -27.84
C VAL A 263 6.89 11.44 -27.20
N GLU A 264 7.02 11.36 -25.89
CA GLU A 264 8.08 12.07 -25.14
C GLU A 264 9.49 11.50 -25.40
N LEU A 265 9.60 10.18 -25.60
CA LEU A 265 10.88 9.53 -25.82
C LEU A 265 11.36 9.58 -27.30
N GLN A 266 10.50 10.04 -28.23
CA GLN A 266 10.92 10.24 -29.62
C GLN A 266 11.91 11.39 -29.72
N THR A 267 13.14 11.07 -30.09
CA THR A 267 14.19 12.08 -30.30
C THR A 267 14.41 12.32 -31.78
N PRO A 268 14.21 13.56 -32.30
CA PRO A 268 14.47 13.88 -33.71
C PRO A 268 15.96 13.66 -34.05
N GLY A 269 16.23 13.11 -35.25
CA GLY A 269 17.58 13.02 -35.78
C GLY A 269 18.42 11.81 -35.35
N ILE A 270 17.82 10.83 -34.64
CA ILE A 270 18.49 9.56 -34.38
C ILE A 270 18.54 8.69 -35.66
N PRO A 271 19.65 7.95 -35.92
CA PRO A 271 19.85 7.21 -37.14
C PRO A 271 19.11 5.86 -37.21
N PHE A 272 18.28 5.52 -36.23
CA PHE A 272 17.51 4.30 -36.13
C PHE A 272 16.06 4.56 -35.75
N ALA A 273 15.18 3.63 -36.07
CA ALA A 273 13.78 3.71 -35.63
C ALA A 273 13.68 3.53 -34.11
N PHE A 274 12.93 4.44 -33.46
CA PHE A 274 12.63 4.31 -32.04
C PHE A 274 11.67 3.14 -31.82
N ASP A 275 11.99 2.27 -30.87
CA ASP A 275 11.17 1.15 -30.44
C ASP A 275 10.81 1.32 -28.96
N LEU A 276 9.54 1.66 -28.70
CA LEU A 276 9.04 1.90 -27.35
C LEU A 276 9.11 0.63 -26.48
N GLU A 277 8.78 -0.53 -27.04
CA GLU A 277 8.75 -1.78 -26.27
C GLU A 277 10.13 -2.08 -25.71
N ARG A 278 11.14 -1.94 -26.56
CA ARG A 278 12.54 -2.13 -26.15
C ARG A 278 13.01 -1.06 -25.17
N ALA A 279 12.59 0.20 -25.35
CA ALA A 279 12.94 1.28 -24.43
C ALA A 279 12.31 1.12 -23.05
N ILE A 280 11.20 0.39 -22.93
CA ILE A 280 10.57 0.05 -21.64
C ILE A 280 11.32 -1.11 -20.97
N ASP A 281 11.86 -2.05 -21.75
CA ASP A 281 12.60 -3.20 -21.22
C ASP A 281 14.02 -2.82 -20.75
N ASP A 282 14.65 -1.82 -21.35
CA ASP A 282 16.00 -1.30 -21.03
C ASP A 282 15.98 -0.32 -19.83
#